data_1413a8ec9ce375c85feccc16743bd5ee
#
_entry.id   1413a8ec9ce375c85feccc16743bd5ee
#
_cell.length_a   1.000
_cell.length_b   1.000
_cell.length_c   1.000
_cell.angle_alpha   90.00
_cell.angle_beta   90.00
_cell.angle_gamma   90.00
#
_symmetry.space_group_name_H-M   'P 1'
#
loop_
_entity.id
_entity.type
_entity.pdbx_description
1 polymer ?
#
loop_
_entity_poly.entity_id
_entity_poly.type
_entity_poly.pdbx_seq_one_letter_code
_entity_poly.pdbx_strand_id
1 'polypeptide(L)'
;MKRETKQDMALFGMQLFVWLLLMLAPAGISYFINPSGHGHWMFLWNSVSLITPMMVVYMISYYVLLPLLFYKGHKLWYVVCSLLLIALINIRFILADVSMFDGIAKAGFYNVATSSVTIDVLVMLGAFAFRSYQRSHTIQRQLEEERRKSTEAELTWLKNQLNPHFLFNSLNNISSLTQIDPDEAQEAIAQLSDLLRYALYESNKSQVPLAGEVEFMHNYISMMKLRCSSMTTVTEDMTTDNDAMQVAPLLFISFVENAFKHGTSNKQPSHIEVSLRGEKESIHFVCRNSNFPKSDQDRSGSGVGLENTRRRLELLYAGRYEWRQTTEDNVYSIEVTIKK
;
A
#
# COMPACT_ATOMS: atom_id res chain seq x y z
N MET A 1 -3.86 -12.84 -11.41
CA MET A 1 -4.57 -13.49 -12.55
C MET A 1 -4.41 -15.01 -12.60
N LYS A 2 -3.22 -15.63 -12.83
CA LYS A 2 -3.09 -17.12 -12.89
C LYS A 2 -3.39 -17.87 -11.56
N ARG A 3 -3.24 -17.25 -10.41
CA ARG A 3 -3.45 -17.87 -9.08
C ARG A 3 -4.92 -17.82 -8.68
N GLU A 4 -5.63 -16.76 -9.01
CA GLU A 4 -7.07 -16.58 -8.78
C GLU A 4 -7.89 -17.56 -9.62
N THR A 5 -7.56 -17.72 -10.91
CA THR A 5 -8.21 -18.71 -11.79
C THR A 5 -8.03 -20.17 -11.32
N LYS A 6 -6.91 -20.50 -10.69
CA LYS A 6 -6.72 -21.84 -10.08
C LYS A 6 -7.56 -22.04 -8.83
N GLN A 7 -7.72 -21.02 -8.00
CA GLN A 7 -8.57 -21.09 -6.80
C GLN A 7 -10.04 -21.19 -7.17
N ASP A 8 -10.50 -20.42 -8.16
CA ASP A 8 -11.88 -20.50 -8.65
C ASP A 8 -12.19 -21.86 -9.28
N MET A 9 -11.26 -22.45 -10.02
CA MET A 9 -11.42 -23.81 -10.57
C MET A 9 -11.46 -24.89 -9.47
N ALA A 10 -10.63 -24.76 -8.45
CA ALA A 10 -10.63 -25.71 -7.32
C ALA A 10 -11.94 -25.63 -6.54
N LEU A 11 -12.46 -24.41 -6.31
CA LEU A 11 -13.73 -24.17 -5.65
C LEU A 11 -14.90 -24.75 -6.47
N PHE A 12 -14.90 -24.53 -7.78
CA PHE A 12 -15.90 -25.11 -8.68
C PHE A 12 -15.89 -26.64 -8.62
N GLY A 13 -14.70 -27.26 -8.69
CA GLY A 13 -14.55 -28.72 -8.60
C GLY A 13 -15.04 -29.27 -7.25
N MET A 14 -14.73 -28.59 -6.15
CA MET A 14 -15.20 -28.95 -4.82
C MET A 14 -16.74 -28.88 -4.71
N GLN A 15 -17.35 -27.81 -5.21
CA GLN A 15 -18.80 -27.67 -5.20
C GLN A 15 -19.48 -28.72 -6.06
N LEU A 16 -18.94 -29.00 -7.25
CA LEU A 16 -19.45 -30.06 -8.12
C LEU A 16 -19.36 -31.42 -7.44
N PHE A 17 -18.25 -31.70 -6.77
CA PHE A 17 -18.08 -32.96 -6.01
C PHE A 17 -19.11 -33.10 -4.90
N VAL A 18 -19.40 -32.03 -4.15
CA VAL A 18 -20.45 -32.06 -3.11
C VAL A 18 -21.82 -32.37 -3.70
N TRP A 19 -22.20 -31.74 -4.84
CA TRP A 19 -23.45 -31.98 -5.49
C TRP A 19 -23.56 -33.45 -6.02
N LEU A 20 -22.48 -34.00 -6.60
CA LEU A 20 -22.43 -35.41 -7.04
C LEU A 20 -22.57 -36.35 -5.84
N LEU A 21 -21.93 -36.04 -4.73
CA LEU A 21 -22.03 -36.86 -3.51
C LEU A 21 -23.47 -36.85 -2.97
N LEU A 22 -24.13 -35.70 -2.94
CA LEU A 22 -25.55 -35.64 -2.55
C LEU A 22 -26.47 -36.43 -3.48
N MET A 23 -26.20 -36.47 -4.79
CA MET A 23 -26.97 -37.25 -5.77
C MET A 23 -26.79 -38.77 -5.58
N LEU A 24 -25.59 -39.24 -5.27
CA LEU A 24 -25.26 -40.64 -5.15
C LEU A 24 -25.55 -41.21 -3.75
N ALA A 25 -25.54 -40.37 -2.71
CA ALA A 25 -25.68 -40.85 -1.33
C ALA A 25 -26.96 -41.65 -1.05
N PRO A 26 -28.18 -41.27 -1.51
CA PRO A 26 -29.38 -42.04 -1.23
C PRO A 26 -29.37 -43.41 -1.85
N ALA A 27 -28.83 -43.56 -3.08
CA ALA A 27 -28.69 -44.86 -3.74
C ALA A 27 -27.64 -45.74 -3.04
N GLY A 28 -26.50 -45.15 -2.63
CA GLY A 28 -25.46 -45.83 -1.86
C GLY A 28 -25.97 -46.30 -0.49
N ILE A 29 -26.72 -45.51 0.23
CA ILE A 29 -27.33 -45.87 1.50
C ILE A 29 -28.33 -47.00 1.32
N SER A 30 -29.20 -46.91 0.29
CA SER A 30 -30.16 -47.96 -0.05
C SER A 30 -29.47 -49.28 -0.35
N TYR A 31 -28.38 -49.27 -1.13
CA TYR A 31 -27.59 -50.44 -1.42
C TYR A 31 -26.95 -51.06 -0.15
N PHE A 32 -26.40 -50.21 0.72
CA PHE A 32 -25.78 -50.68 1.96
C PHE A 32 -26.77 -51.33 2.93
N ILE A 33 -28.01 -50.81 3.01
CA ILE A 33 -29.07 -51.36 3.90
C ILE A 33 -29.64 -52.67 3.34
N ASN A 34 -29.83 -52.78 2.02
CA ASN A 34 -30.42 -53.96 1.36
C ASN A 34 -29.71 -54.28 0.05
N PRO A 35 -28.54 -54.94 0.07
CA PRO A 35 -27.75 -55.20 -1.14
C PRO A 35 -28.46 -56.04 -2.21
N SER A 36 -29.38 -56.92 -1.82
CA SER A 36 -30.15 -57.79 -2.72
C SER A 36 -31.46 -57.15 -3.23
N GLY A 37 -31.77 -55.94 -2.81
CA GLY A 37 -32.98 -55.21 -3.23
C GLY A 37 -32.87 -54.68 -4.66
N HIS A 38 -33.98 -54.80 -5.40
CA HIS A 38 -34.04 -54.31 -6.80
C HIS A 38 -34.38 -52.81 -6.94
N GLY A 39 -34.47 -52.02 -5.84
CA GLY A 39 -34.95 -50.67 -5.82
C GLY A 39 -33.90 -49.53 -5.91
N HIS A 40 -32.59 -49.88 -5.93
CA HIS A 40 -31.50 -48.87 -5.85
C HIS A 40 -31.51 -47.85 -6.99
N TRP A 41 -31.87 -48.31 -8.21
CA TRP A 41 -32.00 -47.41 -9.37
C TRP A 41 -33.12 -46.38 -9.22
N MET A 42 -34.22 -46.77 -8.54
CA MET A 42 -35.31 -45.82 -8.26
C MET A 42 -34.87 -44.71 -7.30
N PHE A 43 -34.09 -45.04 -6.26
CA PHE A 43 -33.50 -44.01 -5.35
C PHE A 43 -32.55 -43.11 -6.10
N LEU A 44 -31.67 -43.66 -6.97
CA LEU A 44 -30.78 -42.86 -7.78
C LEU A 44 -31.55 -41.93 -8.71
N TRP A 45 -32.55 -42.46 -9.44
CA TRP A 45 -33.37 -41.66 -10.35
C TRP A 45 -34.11 -40.54 -9.63
N ASN A 46 -34.70 -40.82 -8.49
CA ASN A 46 -35.38 -39.84 -7.67
C ASN A 46 -34.42 -38.74 -7.16
N SER A 47 -33.22 -39.13 -6.70
CA SER A 47 -32.20 -38.17 -6.25
C SER A 47 -31.71 -37.29 -7.39
N VAL A 48 -31.41 -37.86 -8.54
CA VAL A 48 -31.00 -37.07 -9.72
C VAL A 48 -32.10 -36.10 -10.14
N SER A 49 -33.36 -36.57 -10.22
CA SER A 49 -34.50 -35.73 -10.61
C SER A 49 -34.76 -34.57 -9.63
N LEU A 50 -34.51 -34.79 -8.34
CA LEU A 50 -34.72 -33.76 -7.30
C LEU A 50 -33.53 -32.80 -7.17
N ILE A 51 -32.30 -33.32 -7.18
CA ILE A 51 -31.11 -32.53 -6.86
C ILE A 51 -30.56 -31.76 -8.05
N THR A 52 -30.73 -32.29 -9.29
CA THR A 52 -30.24 -31.59 -10.50
C THR A 52 -30.84 -30.20 -10.66
N PRO A 53 -32.13 -29.93 -10.50
CA PRO A 53 -32.69 -28.59 -10.53
C PRO A 53 -32.04 -27.65 -9.49
N MET A 54 -31.88 -28.10 -8.26
CA MET A 54 -31.26 -27.34 -7.18
C MET A 54 -29.80 -26.99 -7.49
N MET A 55 -29.05 -27.95 -8.02
CA MET A 55 -27.66 -27.73 -8.47
C MET A 55 -27.59 -26.67 -9.56
N VAL A 56 -28.49 -26.73 -10.54
CA VAL A 56 -28.52 -25.75 -11.64
C VAL A 56 -28.86 -24.35 -11.11
N VAL A 57 -29.86 -24.22 -10.24
CA VAL A 57 -30.23 -22.95 -9.59
C VAL A 57 -29.03 -22.40 -8.82
N TYR A 58 -28.37 -23.23 -8.02
CA TYR A 58 -27.19 -22.83 -7.26
C TYR A 58 -26.05 -22.35 -8.18
N MET A 59 -25.67 -23.14 -9.16
CA MET A 59 -24.55 -22.86 -10.05
C MET A 59 -24.79 -21.59 -10.87
N ILE A 60 -25.97 -21.43 -11.46
CA ILE A 60 -26.31 -20.22 -12.22
C ILE A 60 -26.34 -19.00 -11.29
N SER A 61 -26.96 -19.11 -10.12
CA SER A 61 -27.00 -18.00 -9.17
C SER A 61 -25.58 -17.60 -8.74
N TYR A 62 -24.77 -18.57 -8.33
CA TYR A 62 -23.43 -18.34 -7.79
C TYR A 62 -22.43 -17.79 -8.83
N TYR A 63 -22.38 -18.41 -10.03
CA TYR A 63 -21.35 -18.09 -11.03
C TYR A 63 -21.80 -17.05 -12.07
N VAL A 64 -23.10 -16.86 -12.27
CA VAL A 64 -23.63 -15.97 -13.32
C VAL A 64 -24.40 -14.79 -12.74
N LEU A 65 -25.49 -15.03 -12.01
CA LEU A 65 -26.38 -13.95 -11.60
C LEU A 65 -25.74 -13.02 -10.56
N LEU A 66 -25.10 -13.57 -9.52
CA LEU A 66 -24.46 -12.77 -8.47
C LEU A 66 -23.31 -11.91 -9.01
N PRO A 67 -22.32 -12.43 -9.75
CA PRO A 67 -21.21 -11.60 -10.23
C PRO A 67 -21.60 -10.63 -11.34
N LEU A 68 -22.51 -11.00 -12.23
CA LEU A 68 -22.85 -10.18 -13.40
C LEU A 68 -23.92 -9.13 -13.10
N LEU A 69 -24.85 -9.41 -12.19
CA LEU A 69 -25.99 -8.52 -11.92
C LEU A 69 -25.89 -7.89 -10.53
N PHE A 70 -25.88 -8.71 -9.46
CA PHE A 70 -25.98 -8.19 -8.10
C PHE A 70 -24.78 -7.31 -7.72
N TYR A 71 -23.55 -7.80 -7.92
CA TYR A 71 -22.34 -7.06 -7.55
C TYR A 71 -21.94 -5.94 -8.52
N LYS A 72 -22.53 -5.90 -9.72
CA LYS A 72 -22.41 -4.75 -10.63
C LYS A 72 -23.45 -3.65 -10.38
N GLY A 73 -24.30 -3.81 -9.34
CA GLY A 73 -25.30 -2.81 -8.98
C GLY A 73 -26.67 -3.02 -9.59
N HIS A 74 -26.86 -3.98 -10.50
CA HIS A 74 -28.12 -4.27 -11.17
C HIS A 74 -29.03 -5.18 -10.33
N LYS A 75 -29.32 -4.77 -9.08
CA LYS A 75 -30.05 -5.60 -8.09
C LYS A 75 -31.45 -5.99 -8.55
N LEU A 76 -32.18 -5.09 -9.24
CA LEU A 76 -33.53 -5.37 -9.77
C LEU A 76 -33.46 -6.49 -10.79
N TRP A 77 -32.53 -6.43 -11.75
CA TRP A 77 -32.35 -7.45 -12.76
C TRP A 77 -31.93 -8.81 -12.15
N TYR A 78 -31.15 -8.79 -11.07
CA TYR A 78 -30.84 -10.02 -10.31
C TYR A 78 -32.13 -10.69 -9.82
N VAL A 79 -33.03 -9.93 -9.19
CA VAL A 79 -34.32 -10.47 -8.70
C VAL A 79 -35.18 -11.01 -9.85
N VAL A 80 -35.32 -10.23 -10.92
CA VAL A 80 -36.11 -10.65 -12.08
C VAL A 80 -35.57 -11.95 -12.72
N CYS A 81 -34.26 -12.00 -12.99
CA CYS A 81 -33.62 -13.20 -13.56
C CYS A 81 -33.71 -14.40 -12.62
N SER A 82 -33.61 -14.17 -11.31
CA SER A 82 -33.77 -15.23 -10.31
C SER A 82 -35.17 -15.84 -10.30
N LEU A 83 -36.21 -15.01 -10.35
CA LEU A 83 -37.61 -15.44 -10.45
C LEU A 83 -37.84 -16.21 -11.75
N LEU A 84 -37.34 -15.70 -12.88
CA LEU A 84 -37.43 -16.39 -14.17
C LEU A 84 -36.73 -17.74 -14.17
N LEU A 85 -35.57 -17.83 -13.54
CA LEU A 85 -34.81 -19.10 -13.40
C LEU A 85 -35.61 -20.13 -12.59
N ILE A 86 -36.17 -19.74 -11.45
CA ILE A 86 -37.02 -20.61 -10.62
C ILE A 86 -38.27 -21.05 -11.39
N ALA A 87 -38.94 -20.13 -12.07
CA ALA A 87 -40.13 -20.44 -12.89
C ALA A 87 -39.82 -21.43 -14.02
N LEU A 88 -38.69 -21.24 -14.72
CA LEU A 88 -38.25 -22.11 -15.81
C LEU A 88 -37.93 -23.53 -15.31
N ILE A 89 -37.24 -23.65 -14.20
CA ILE A 89 -36.87 -24.93 -13.60
C ILE A 89 -38.11 -25.71 -13.11
N ASN A 90 -39.09 -24.97 -12.59
CA ASN A 90 -40.35 -25.56 -12.09
C ASN A 90 -41.45 -25.62 -13.14
N ILE A 91 -41.16 -25.33 -14.42
CA ILE A 91 -42.15 -25.28 -15.51
C ILE A 91 -42.95 -26.59 -15.64
N ARG A 92 -42.36 -27.74 -15.31
CA ARG A 92 -43.03 -29.06 -15.28
C ARG A 92 -44.26 -29.09 -14.37
N PHE A 93 -44.19 -28.36 -13.23
CA PHE A 93 -45.33 -28.26 -12.31
C PHE A 93 -46.36 -27.25 -12.79
N ILE A 94 -45.93 -26.25 -13.55
CA ILE A 94 -46.86 -25.21 -14.11
C ILE A 94 -47.64 -25.80 -15.26
N LEU A 95 -47.04 -26.64 -16.08
CA LEU A 95 -47.65 -27.23 -17.26
C LEU A 95 -48.39 -28.57 -16.98
N ALA A 96 -48.28 -29.13 -15.77
CA ALA A 96 -48.98 -30.36 -15.42
C ALA A 96 -50.50 -30.18 -15.37
N ASP A 97 -51.21 -31.05 -16.05
CA ASP A 97 -52.68 -31.05 -15.96
C ASP A 97 -53.14 -31.72 -14.67
N VAL A 98 -53.47 -30.89 -13.71
CA VAL A 98 -53.89 -31.29 -12.36
C VAL A 98 -55.34 -31.70 -12.30
N SER A 99 -56.10 -31.55 -13.39
CA SER A 99 -57.50 -31.90 -13.45
C SER A 99 -57.72 -33.43 -13.41
N MET A 100 -56.69 -34.20 -13.82
CA MET A 100 -56.68 -35.66 -13.80
C MET A 100 -56.41 -36.30 -12.45
N PHE A 101 -56.07 -35.53 -11.44
CA PHE A 101 -55.73 -36.07 -10.10
C PHE A 101 -56.95 -36.04 -9.17
N ASP A 102 -57.14 -37.12 -8.42
CA ASP A 102 -58.11 -37.15 -7.31
C ASP A 102 -57.66 -36.28 -6.13
N GLY A 103 -58.57 -35.99 -5.20
CA GLY A 103 -58.35 -34.99 -4.14
C GLY A 103 -57.05 -35.20 -3.34
N ILE A 104 -56.68 -36.41 -2.93
CA ILE A 104 -55.45 -36.70 -2.16
C ILE A 104 -54.20 -36.57 -3.08
N ALA A 105 -54.25 -37.07 -4.30
CA ALA A 105 -53.17 -36.96 -5.26
C ALA A 105 -52.92 -35.50 -5.67
N LYS A 106 -53.98 -34.71 -5.80
CA LYS A 106 -53.95 -33.29 -6.08
C LYS A 106 -53.28 -32.50 -4.95
N ALA A 107 -53.59 -32.76 -3.69
CA ALA A 107 -52.94 -32.15 -2.52
C ALA A 107 -51.46 -32.54 -2.43
N GLY A 108 -51.12 -33.81 -2.73
CA GLY A 108 -49.72 -34.27 -2.79
C GLY A 108 -48.91 -33.55 -3.88
N PHE A 109 -49.48 -33.36 -5.06
CA PHE A 109 -48.85 -32.63 -6.16
C PHE A 109 -48.53 -31.17 -5.79
N TYR A 110 -49.49 -30.44 -5.19
CA TYR A 110 -49.26 -29.07 -4.74
C TYR A 110 -48.21 -28.97 -3.63
N ASN A 111 -48.16 -29.96 -2.68
CA ASN A 111 -47.13 -30.02 -1.68
C ASN A 111 -45.74 -30.19 -2.28
N VAL A 112 -45.55 -31.04 -3.26
CA VAL A 112 -44.29 -31.26 -3.96
C VAL A 112 -43.89 -30.03 -4.74
N ALA A 113 -44.81 -29.39 -5.46
CA ALA A 113 -44.54 -28.17 -6.24
C ALA A 113 -44.12 -27.00 -5.35
N THR A 114 -44.86 -26.75 -4.25
CA THR A 114 -44.50 -25.68 -3.30
C THR A 114 -43.21 -25.94 -2.57
N SER A 115 -42.95 -27.19 -2.19
CA SER A 115 -41.67 -27.58 -1.57
C SER A 115 -40.50 -27.37 -2.52
N SER A 116 -40.63 -27.71 -3.80
CA SER A 116 -39.57 -27.50 -4.82
C SER A 116 -39.19 -26.03 -4.93
N VAL A 117 -40.18 -25.15 -5.09
CA VAL A 117 -39.95 -23.69 -5.18
C VAL A 117 -39.29 -23.16 -3.89
N THR A 118 -39.77 -23.60 -2.73
CA THR A 118 -39.21 -23.17 -1.43
C THR A 118 -37.74 -23.58 -1.29
N ILE A 119 -37.39 -24.80 -1.70
CA ILE A 119 -36.02 -25.29 -1.65
C ILE A 119 -35.13 -24.54 -2.64
N ASP A 120 -35.61 -24.25 -3.86
CA ASP A 120 -34.86 -23.46 -4.84
C ASP A 120 -34.52 -22.06 -4.32
N VAL A 121 -35.48 -21.41 -3.62
CA VAL A 121 -35.24 -20.12 -2.95
C VAL A 121 -34.18 -20.26 -1.85
N LEU A 122 -34.28 -21.30 -1.01
CA LEU A 122 -33.28 -21.52 0.06
C LEU A 122 -31.89 -21.79 -0.50
N VAL A 123 -31.80 -22.59 -1.57
CA VAL A 123 -30.55 -22.87 -2.25
C VAL A 123 -29.94 -21.58 -2.85
N MET A 124 -30.75 -20.73 -3.43
CA MET A 124 -30.33 -19.43 -3.95
C MET A 124 -29.83 -18.48 -2.84
N LEU A 125 -30.54 -18.45 -1.71
CA LEU A 125 -30.09 -17.69 -0.52
C LEU A 125 -28.76 -18.23 0.03
N GLY A 126 -28.59 -19.55 0.05
CA GLY A 126 -27.33 -20.21 0.40
C GLY A 126 -26.18 -19.84 -0.56
N ALA A 127 -26.44 -19.81 -1.86
CA ALA A 127 -25.49 -19.35 -2.86
C ALA A 127 -25.08 -17.89 -2.64
N PHE A 128 -26.06 -17.03 -2.36
CA PHE A 128 -25.85 -15.62 -2.06
C PHE A 128 -24.99 -15.45 -0.78
N ALA A 129 -25.37 -16.11 0.31
CA ALA A 129 -24.66 -16.01 1.58
C ALA A 129 -23.22 -16.49 1.44
N PHE A 130 -23.00 -17.64 0.80
CA PHE A 130 -21.66 -18.21 0.61
C PHE A 130 -20.80 -17.31 -0.30
N ARG A 131 -21.33 -16.79 -1.40
CA ARG A 131 -20.60 -15.89 -2.29
C ARG A 131 -20.27 -14.55 -1.60
N SER A 132 -21.20 -14.01 -0.83
CA SER A 132 -21.01 -12.76 -0.08
C SER A 132 -19.95 -12.93 1.00
N TYR A 133 -19.96 -14.04 1.71
CA TYR A 133 -18.92 -14.40 2.69
C TYR A 133 -17.53 -14.48 2.05
N GLN A 134 -17.40 -15.22 0.97
CA GLN A 134 -16.15 -15.34 0.22
C GLN A 134 -15.61 -13.98 -0.26
N ARG A 135 -16.50 -13.16 -0.82
CA ARG A 135 -16.15 -11.83 -1.29
C ARG A 135 -15.70 -10.91 -0.14
N SER A 136 -16.42 -10.92 0.97
CA SER A 136 -16.08 -10.13 2.16
C SER A 136 -14.69 -10.50 2.67
N HIS A 137 -14.39 -11.78 2.79
CA HIS A 137 -13.07 -12.25 3.19
C HIS A 137 -11.94 -11.85 2.23
N THR A 138 -12.21 -11.89 0.94
CA THR A 138 -11.22 -11.47 -0.08
C THR A 138 -10.93 -9.98 0.03
N ILE A 139 -11.96 -9.15 0.16
CA ILE A 139 -11.82 -7.70 0.32
C ILE A 139 -11.07 -7.36 1.63
N GLN A 140 -11.41 -8.01 2.75
CA GLN A 140 -10.71 -7.81 4.01
C GLN A 140 -9.23 -8.12 3.91
N ARG A 141 -8.86 -9.26 3.31
CA ARG A 141 -7.45 -9.62 3.08
C ARG A 141 -6.70 -8.61 2.21
N GLN A 142 -7.35 -8.11 1.16
CA GLN A 142 -6.75 -7.09 0.30
C GLN A 142 -6.50 -5.78 1.08
N LEU A 143 -7.47 -5.33 1.87
CA LEU A 143 -7.35 -4.14 2.71
C LEU A 143 -6.25 -4.28 3.77
N GLU A 144 -6.14 -5.44 4.40
CA GLU A 144 -5.06 -5.74 5.36
C GLU A 144 -3.68 -5.72 4.70
N GLU A 145 -3.57 -6.30 3.50
CA GLU A 145 -2.32 -6.30 2.74
C GLU A 145 -1.92 -4.89 2.28
N GLU A 146 -2.87 -4.08 1.83
CA GLU A 146 -2.62 -2.67 1.47
C GLU A 146 -2.20 -1.84 2.70
N ARG A 147 -2.89 -2.01 3.84
CA ARG A 147 -2.50 -1.36 5.11
C ARG A 147 -1.09 -1.75 5.53
N ARG A 148 -0.76 -3.04 5.45
CA ARG A 148 0.59 -3.52 5.79
C ARG A 148 1.65 -2.90 4.88
N LYS A 149 1.43 -2.89 3.57
CA LYS A 149 2.35 -2.25 2.61
C LYS A 149 2.51 -0.75 2.87
N SER A 150 1.42 -0.05 3.19
CA SER A 150 1.46 1.37 3.56
C SER A 150 2.29 1.60 4.82
N THR A 151 2.07 0.79 5.87
CA THR A 151 2.84 0.89 7.12
C THR A 151 4.32 0.54 6.92
N GLU A 152 4.63 -0.49 6.13
CA GLU A 152 6.02 -0.84 5.79
C GLU A 152 6.72 0.26 4.98
N ALA A 153 6.00 0.89 4.05
CA ALA A 153 6.52 2.03 3.29
C ALA A 153 6.77 3.25 4.19
N GLU A 154 5.86 3.54 5.11
CA GLU A 154 6.00 4.62 6.09
C GLU A 154 7.17 4.37 7.04
N LEU A 155 7.33 3.16 7.57
CA LEU A 155 8.48 2.77 8.39
C LEU A 155 9.80 2.85 7.62
N THR A 156 9.81 2.46 6.36
CA THR A 156 10.99 2.55 5.51
C THR A 156 11.35 4.00 5.23
N TRP A 157 10.34 4.83 4.96
CA TRP A 157 10.50 6.26 4.78
C TRP A 157 11.06 6.94 6.05
N LEU A 158 10.50 6.62 7.24
CA LEU A 158 10.99 7.10 8.54
C LEU A 158 12.45 6.67 8.79
N LYS A 159 12.80 5.42 8.51
CA LYS A 159 14.18 4.93 8.65
C LYS A 159 15.16 5.65 7.72
N ASN A 160 14.73 6.01 6.51
CA ASN A 160 15.57 6.67 5.53
C ASN A 160 15.77 8.18 5.82
N GLN A 161 14.91 8.79 6.62
CA GLN A 161 15.10 10.19 7.07
C GLN A 161 16.28 10.36 8.03
N LEU A 162 16.60 9.31 8.78
CA LEU A 162 17.80 9.26 9.62
C LEU A 162 18.89 8.55 8.80
N ASN A 163 19.84 9.29 8.22
CA ASN A 163 20.98 8.71 7.55
C ASN A 163 21.79 7.85 8.56
N PRO A 164 21.66 6.49 8.57
CA PRO A 164 22.28 5.66 9.60
C PRO A 164 23.80 5.83 9.61
N HIS A 165 24.39 6.05 8.45
CA HIS A 165 25.83 6.26 8.31
C HIS A 165 26.28 7.59 8.97
N PHE A 166 25.47 8.64 8.85
CA PHE A 166 25.73 9.88 9.58
C PHE A 166 25.71 9.67 11.10
N LEU A 167 24.65 8.98 11.60
CA LEU A 167 24.52 8.67 13.03
C LEU A 167 25.68 7.88 13.59
N PHE A 168 26.04 6.76 12.95
CA PHE A 168 27.15 5.92 13.41
C PHE A 168 28.49 6.69 13.41
N ASN A 169 28.73 7.50 12.38
CA ASN A 169 29.95 8.29 12.31
C ASN A 169 29.97 9.41 13.35
N SER A 170 28.84 10.07 13.60
CA SER A 170 28.75 11.09 14.65
C SER A 170 28.99 10.51 16.03
N LEU A 171 28.38 9.36 16.35
CA LEU A 171 28.63 8.64 17.62
C LEU A 171 30.07 8.21 17.79
N ASN A 172 30.72 7.73 16.72
CA ASN A 172 32.14 7.35 16.76
C ASN A 172 33.06 8.56 17.03
N ASN A 173 32.76 9.71 16.39
CA ASN A 173 33.52 10.94 16.64
C ASN A 173 33.33 11.45 18.06
N ILE A 174 32.08 11.48 18.55
CA ILE A 174 31.79 11.85 19.95
C ILE A 174 32.50 10.92 20.91
N SER A 175 32.49 9.60 20.65
CA SER A 175 33.23 8.64 21.48
C SER A 175 34.72 8.93 21.52
N SER A 176 35.33 9.35 20.43
CA SER A 176 36.75 9.76 20.39
C SER A 176 36.95 11.08 21.15
N LEU A 177 36.06 12.05 21.03
CA LEU A 177 36.10 13.33 21.74
C LEU A 177 36.01 13.17 23.25
N THR A 178 35.30 12.17 23.79
CA THR A 178 35.22 11.95 25.25
C THR A 178 36.58 11.76 25.93
N GLN A 179 37.59 11.33 25.17
CA GLN A 179 38.95 11.13 25.68
C GLN A 179 39.86 12.35 25.46
N ILE A 180 39.50 13.24 24.53
CA ILE A 180 40.36 14.38 24.11
C ILE A 180 39.81 15.67 24.72
N ASP A 181 38.53 15.92 24.57
CA ASP A 181 37.79 17.10 25.05
C ASP A 181 36.36 16.68 25.49
N PRO A 182 36.17 16.36 26.78
CA PRO A 182 34.87 15.95 27.33
C PRO A 182 33.79 17.01 27.22
N ASP A 183 34.16 18.31 27.29
CA ASP A 183 33.20 19.41 27.21
C ASP A 183 32.67 19.56 25.78
N GLU A 184 33.54 19.49 24.76
CA GLU A 184 33.18 19.44 23.35
C GLU A 184 32.34 18.19 23.02
N ALA A 185 32.66 17.04 23.62
CA ALA A 185 31.87 15.81 23.47
C ALA A 185 30.47 15.95 24.01
N GLN A 186 30.28 16.64 25.17
CA GLN A 186 28.97 16.89 25.75
C GLN A 186 28.11 17.82 24.87
N GLU A 187 28.73 18.87 24.31
CA GLU A 187 28.08 19.76 23.38
C GLU A 187 27.65 19.04 22.10
N ALA A 188 28.51 18.19 21.52
CA ALA A 188 28.21 17.40 20.36
C ALA A 188 27.05 16.39 20.59
N ILE A 189 26.94 15.82 21.82
CA ILE A 189 25.78 14.96 22.18
C ILE A 189 24.49 15.78 22.20
N ALA A 190 24.52 17.00 22.75
CA ALA A 190 23.35 17.86 22.79
C ALA A 190 22.90 18.24 21.37
N GLN A 191 23.82 18.66 20.51
CA GLN A 191 23.55 18.98 19.09
C GLN A 191 22.99 17.78 18.34
N LEU A 192 23.53 16.56 18.52
CA LEU A 192 23.03 15.34 17.91
C LEU A 192 21.61 15.03 18.39
N SER A 193 21.33 15.23 19.68
CA SER A 193 19.99 15.03 20.24
C SER A 193 18.96 15.98 19.63
N ASP A 194 19.33 17.26 19.43
CA ASP A 194 18.46 18.25 18.78
C ASP A 194 18.21 17.94 17.31
N LEU A 195 19.24 17.52 16.57
CA LEU A 195 19.11 17.03 15.19
C LEU A 195 18.14 15.86 15.08
N LEU A 196 18.27 14.87 15.96
CA LEU A 196 17.39 13.71 15.97
C LEU A 196 15.96 14.08 16.32
N ARG A 197 15.78 14.95 17.32
CA ARG A 197 14.45 15.45 17.71
C ARG A 197 13.77 16.17 16.55
N TYR A 198 14.48 17.08 15.89
CA TYR A 198 13.96 17.81 14.74
C TYR A 198 13.59 16.86 13.60
N ALA A 199 14.48 15.95 13.22
CA ALA A 199 14.25 14.99 12.16
C ALA A 199 13.08 14.04 12.44
N LEU A 200 12.83 13.65 13.70
CA LEU A 200 11.74 12.75 14.07
C LEU A 200 10.37 13.46 14.18
N TYR A 201 10.34 14.68 14.69
CA TYR A 201 9.07 15.35 15.01
C TYR A 201 8.67 16.42 14.00
N GLU A 202 9.62 17.19 13.47
CA GLU A 202 9.32 18.28 12.56
C GLU A 202 9.21 17.83 11.10
N SER A 203 9.93 16.79 10.70
CA SER A 203 9.91 16.30 9.31
C SER A 203 8.55 15.82 8.82
N ASN A 204 7.64 15.47 9.74
CA ASN A 204 6.28 15.01 9.42
C ASN A 204 5.27 16.15 9.22
N LYS A 205 5.67 17.37 9.50
CA LYS A 205 4.81 18.55 9.27
C LYS A 205 4.82 18.94 7.80
N SER A 206 3.74 19.54 7.34
CA SER A 206 3.66 20.07 5.97
C SER A 206 4.60 21.26 5.76
N GLN A 207 4.74 22.10 6.78
CA GLN A 207 5.62 23.26 6.82
C GLN A 207 6.13 23.49 8.24
N VAL A 208 7.31 24.11 8.36
CA VAL A 208 7.99 24.46 9.60
C VAL A 208 8.52 25.89 9.52
N PRO A 209 8.74 26.56 10.66
CA PRO A 209 9.40 27.86 10.66
C PRO A 209 10.80 27.79 10.03
N LEU A 210 11.13 28.76 9.17
CA LEU A 210 12.46 28.81 8.53
C LEU A 210 13.59 28.89 9.56
N ALA A 211 13.36 29.57 10.68
CA ALA A 211 14.31 29.61 11.79
C ALA A 211 14.68 28.22 12.31
N GLY A 212 13.70 27.28 12.38
CA GLY A 212 13.95 25.90 12.77
C GLY A 212 14.82 25.13 11.75
N GLU A 213 14.63 25.36 10.44
CA GLU A 213 15.50 24.81 9.40
C GLU A 213 16.93 25.38 9.49
N VAL A 214 17.06 26.67 9.76
CA VAL A 214 18.37 27.32 9.96
C VAL A 214 19.10 26.69 11.16
N GLU A 215 18.43 26.56 12.30
CA GLU A 215 18.99 25.92 13.49
C GLU A 215 19.40 24.47 13.23
N PHE A 216 18.54 23.72 12.55
CA PHE A 216 18.85 22.34 12.15
C PHE A 216 20.08 22.25 11.24
N MET A 217 20.18 23.11 10.22
CA MET A 217 21.36 23.16 9.34
C MET A 217 22.63 23.58 10.09
N HIS A 218 22.54 24.55 11.01
CA HIS A 218 23.67 24.98 11.83
C HIS A 218 24.21 23.80 12.68
N ASN A 219 23.34 23.10 13.40
CA ASN A 219 23.71 21.93 14.20
C ASN A 219 24.31 20.81 13.31
N TYR A 220 23.74 20.57 12.12
CA TYR A 220 24.25 19.59 11.18
C TYR A 220 25.65 19.96 10.68
N ILE A 221 25.87 21.22 10.27
CA ILE A 221 27.17 21.72 9.80
C ILE A 221 28.22 21.62 10.92
N SER A 222 27.87 21.98 12.16
CA SER A 222 28.74 21.85 13.32
C SER A 222 29.19 20.41 13.53
N MET A 223 28.25 19.44 13.51
CA MET A 223 28.58 18.02 13.59
C MET A 223 29.47 17.53 12.43
N MET A 224 29.26 18.07 11.22
CA MET A 224 30.08 17.71 10.07
C MET A 224 31.47 18.32 10.12
N LYS A 225 31.65 19.52 10.72
CA LYS A 225 32.96 20.15 10.94
C LYS A 225 33.87 19.28 11.80
N LEU A 226 33.35 18.59 12.82
CA LEU A 226 34.13 17.64 13.65
C LEU A 226 34.74 16.48 12.87
N ARG A 227 34.28 16.24 11.64
CA ARG A 227 34.77 15.18 10.76
C ARG A 227 35.70 15.66 9.67
N CYS A 228 35.80 16.96 9.51
CA CYS A 228 36.63 17.55 8.48
C CYS A 228 38.11 17.59 8.91
N SER A 229 38.98 17.45 7.93
CA SER A 229 40.42 17.70 8.17
C SER A 229 40.67 19.20 8.34
N SER A 230 41.78 19.57 8.95
CA SER A 230 42.22 20.97 9.08
C SER A 230 42.40 21.69 7.75
N MET A 231 42.40 20.96 6.62
CA MET A 231 42.45 21.51 5.27
C MET A 231 41.07 21.91 4.71
N THR A 232 39.99 21.63 5.43
CA THR A 232 38.63 21.98 4.97
C THR A 232 38.16 23.23 5.72
N THR A 233 37.89 24.29 4.98
CA THR A 233 37.29 25.51 5.50
C THR A 233 35.77 25.46 5.25
N VAL A 234 34.98 25.64 6.31
CA VAL A 234 33.51 25.67 6.22
C VAL A 234 33.02 27.01 6.71
N THR A 235 32.34 27.77 5.85
CA THR A 235 31.74 29.06 6.14
C THR A 235 30.22 28.98 6.05
N GLU A 236 29.52 29.64 6.95
CA GLU A 236 28.07 29.68 6.99
C GLU A 236 27.59 31.12 7.27
N ASP A 237 26.59 31.56 6.50
CA ASP A 237 25.91 32.85 6.65
C ASP A 237 24.39 32.62 6.46
N MET A 238 23.72 32.31 7.57
CA MET A 238 22.29 31.95 7.55
C MET A 238 21.52 32.95 8.44
N THR A 239 20.65 33.71 7.82
CA THR A 239 19.85 34.71 8.48
C THR A 239 18.40 34.70 8.01
N THR A 240 17.48 35.02 8.89
CA THR A 240 16.07 35.22 8.56
C THR A 240 15.54 36.47 9.19
N ASP A 241 14.99 37.36 8.38
CA ASP A 241 14.38 38.60 8.83
C ASP A 241 12.91 38.46 9.24
N ASN A 242 12.37 37.23 9.09
CA ASN A 242 10.95 36.91 9.31
C ASN A 242 10.77 35.56 9.99
N ASP A 243 10.61 35.60 11.32
CA ASP A 243 10.37 34.39 12.13
C ASP A 243 9.08 33.62 11.77
N ALA A 244 8.14 34.30 11.10
CA ALA A 244 6.89 33.68 10.65
C ALA A 244 7.00 33.00 9.28
N MET A 245 8.15 33.04 8.61
CA MET A 245 8.34 32.39 7.32
C MET A 245 8.31 30.87 7.46
N GLN A 246 7.50 30.23 6.65
CA GLN A 246 7.33 28.78 6.66
C GLN A 246 7.95 28.14 5.42
N VAL A 247 8.57 26.98 5.60
CA VAL A 247 9.18 26.19 4.53
C VAL A 247 8.92 24.70 4.76
N ALA A 248 9.02 23.90 3.70
CA ALA A 248 8.97 22.46 3.84
C ALA A 248 10.17 21.93 4.66
N PRO A 249 9.95 21.08 5.66
CA PRO A 249 11.02 20.61 6.55
C PRO A 249 12.09 19.82 5.78
N LEU A 250 13.34 19.89 6.24
CA LEU A 250 14.49 19.15 5.67
C LEU A 250 14.67 19.39 4.17
N LEU A 251 14.36 20.60 3.67
CA LEU A 251 14.45 20.89 2.24
C LEU A 251 15.89 21.14 1.80
N PHE A 252 16.64 21.90 2.62
CA PHE A 252 17.97 22.37 2.25
C PHE A 252 19.10 21.42 2.65
N ILE A 253 18.84 20.50 3.60
CA ILE A 253 19.86 19.60 4.14
C ILE A 253 20.53 18.72 3.08
N SER A 254 19.80 18.29 2.05
CA SER A 254 20.34 17.46 0.97
C SER A 254 21.45 18.16 0.17
N PHE A 255 21.40 19.48 0.08
CA PHE A 255 22.47 20.27 -0.57
C PHE A 255 23.72 20.32 0.30
N VAL A 256 23.51 20.52 1.60
CA VAL A 256 24.60 20.54 2.60
C VAL A 256 25.26 19.18 2.66
N GLU A 257 24.48 18.08 2.74
CA GLU A 257 25.02 16.71 2.69
C GLU A 257 25.86 16.47 1.44
N ASN A 258 25.35 16.92 0.29
CA ASN A 258 26.07 16.80 -1.00
C ASN A 258 27.39 17.57 -0.97
N ALA A 259 27.39 18.78 -0.41
CA ALA A 259 28.60 19.59 -0.30
C ALA A 259 29.68 18.92 0.57
N PHE A 260 29.32 18.38 1.73
CA PHE A 260 30.26 17.66 2.57
C PHE A 260 30.74 16.33 1.94
N LYS A 261 29.85 15.63 1.24
CA LYS A 261 30.17 14.36 0.57
C LYS A 261 31.18 14.53 -0.59
N HIS A 262 31.05 15.59 -1.35
CA HIS A 262 31.80 15.81 -2.58
C HIS A 262 32.81 16.96 -2.50
N GLY A 263 32.67 17.86 -1.54
CA GLY A 263 33.47 19.07 -1.38
C GLY A 263 34.63 18.94 -0.38
N THR A 264 34.76 17.81 0.32
CA THR A 264 35.85 17.61 1.30
C THR A 264 36.98 16.74 0.74
N SER A 265 38.22 17.06 1.13
CA SER A 265 39.40 16.28 0.79
C SER A 265 40.37 16.22 1.98
N ASN A 266 40.99 15.05 2.18
CA ASN A 266 42.07 14.87 3.16
C ASN A 266 43.48 15.14 2.55
N LYS A 267 43.54 15.44 1.24
CA LYS A 267 44.78 15.61 0.49
C LYS A 267 45.00 17.00 -0.06
N GLN A 268 43.97 17.80 -0.16
CA GLN A 268 44.01 19.12 -0.79
C GLN A 268 43.11 20.11 0.01
N PRO A 269 43.47 21.39 0.04
CA PRO A 269 42.60 22.42 0.60
C PRO A 269 41.21 22.36 -0.05
N SER A 270 40.21 22.40 0.79
CA SER A 270 38.81 22.34 0.37
C SER A 270 37.96 23.43 1.07
N HIS A 271 36.94 23.87 0.40
CA HIS A 271 36.07 24.93 0.89
C HIS A 271 34.59 24.52 0.72
N ILE A 272 33.80 24.79 1.72
CA ILE A 272 32.33 24.68 1.71
C ILE A 272 31.75 25.99 2.21
N GLU A 273 30.83 26.57 1.47
CA GLU A 273 30.11 27.77 1.80
C GLU A 273 28.59 27.48 1.77
N VAL A 274 27.91 27.78 2.85
CA VAL A 274 26.45 27.66 2.94
C VAL A 274 25.88 28.99 3.33
N SER A 275 24.99 29.53 2.52
CA SER A 275 24.27 30.75 2.87
C SER A 275 22.76 30.57 2.66
N LEU A 276 21.99 31.16 3.57
CA LEU A 276 20.55 31.20 3.50
C LEU A 276 20.06 32.56 3.97
N ARG A 277 19.24 33.23 3.16
CA ARG A 277 18.60 34.48 3.50
C ARG A 277 17.10 34.39 3.34
N GLY A 278 16.38 34.52 4.45
CA GLY A 278 14.92 34.61 4.46
C GLY A 278 14.47 36.06 4.42
N GLU A 279 13.98 36.52 3.28
CA GLU A 279 13.42 37.86 3.09
C GLU A 279 11.87 37.78 3.19
N LYS A 280 11.18 38.97 3.17
CA LYS A 280 9.72 39.02 3.38
C LYS A 280 8.90 38.08 2.49
N GLU A 281 9.32 37.89 1.22
CA GLU A 281 8.56 37.13 0.21
C GLU A 281 9.38 36.07 -0.50
N SER A 282 10.65 35.87 -0.11
CA SER A 282 11.54 34.92 -0.75
C SER A 282 12.54 34.30 0.22
N ILE A 283 12.96 33.08 -0.10
CA ILE A 283 14.08 32.39 0.54
C ILE A 283 15.15 32.21 -0.52
N HIS A 284 16.35 32.69 -0.26
CA HIS A 284 17.52 32.51 -1.11
C HIS A 284 18.51 31.58 -0.41
N PHE A 285 18.74 30.44 -0.98
CA PHE A 285 19.70 29.46 -0.51
C PHE A 285 20.82 29.27 -1.53
N VAL A 286 22.07 29.32 -1.06
CA VAL A 286 23.25 29.05 -1.87
C VAL A 286 24.15 28.08 -1.12
N CYS A 287 24.60 27.04 -1.82
CA CYS A 287 25.60 26.10 -1.31
C CYS A 287 26.71 25.94 -2.35
N ARG A 288 27.95 26.24 -1.98
CA ARG A 288 29.13 26.12 -2.83
C ARG A 288 30.13 25.20 -2.19
N ASN A 289 30.80 24.39 -2.96
CA ASN A 289 31.87 23.54 -2.47
C ASN A 289 32.96 23.29 -3.52
N SER A 290 34.16 23.04 -3.05
CA SER A 290 35.23 22.52 -3.91
C SER A 290 34.78 21.26 -4.63
N ASN A 291 35.05 21.17 -5.92
CA ASN A 291 34.63 20.01 -6.72
C ASN A 291 35.83 19.07 -6.94
N PHE A 292 35.78 17.92 -6.25
CA PHE A 292 36.76 16.86 -6.44
C PHE A 292 36.11 15.72 -7.23
N PRO A 293 36.30 15.63 -8.55
CA PRO A 293 35.71 14.56 -9.34
C PRO A 293 36.23 13.21 -8.86
N LYS A 294 35.29 12.36 -8.40
CA LYS A 294 35.57 10.99 -7.99
C LYS A 294 35.79 10.10 -9.22
N SER A 295 36.62 9.05 -9.08
CA SER A 295 36.79 8.01 -10.09
C SER A 295 35.46 7.31 -10.39
N ASP A 296 35.33 6.71 -11.59
CA ASP A 296 34.12 6.03 -12.04
C ASP A 296 33.62 4.91 -11.10
N GLN A 297 34.48 4.39 -10.22
CA GLN A 297 34.12 3.37 -9.22
C GLN A 297 33.36 3.93 -8.01
N ASP A 298 33.40 5.24 -7.75
CA ASP A 298 32.73 5.91 -6.61
C ASP A 298 31.35 6.51 -6.96
N ARG A 299 30.84 6.23 -8.16
CA ARG A 299 29.55 6.79 -8.66
C ARG A 299 28.29 6.16 -8.06
N SER A 300 28.43 5.15 -7.19
CA SER A 300 27.28 4.55 -6.52
C SER A 300 26.61 5.54 -5.55
N GLY A 301 25.45 6.08 -5.94
CA GLY A 301 24.59 6.90 -5.09
C GLY A 301 24.70 8.42 -5.21
N SER A 302 25.49 8.96 -6.18
CA SER A 302 25.53 10.40 -6.43
C SER A 302 24.44 10.82 -7.42
N GLY A 303 23.48 11.62 -6.97
CA GLY A 303 22.43 12.17 -7.83
C GLY A 303 21.01 11.96 -7.31
N VAL A 304 20.71 10.82 -6.71
CA VAL A 304 19.36 10.49 -6.22
C VAL A 304 18.85 11.50 -5.18
N GLY A 305 19.73 12.00 -4.30
CA GLY A 305 19.34 12.98 -3.27
C GLY A 305 18.92 14.32 -3.88
N LEU A 306 19.70 14.87 -4.79
CA LEU A 306 19.41 16.14 -5.46
C LEU A 306 18.20 16.03 -6.39
N GLU A 307 18.05 14.91 -7.10
CA GLU A 307 16.88 14.66 -7.95
C GLU A 307 15.59 14.58 -7.11
N ASN A 308 15.63 13.90 -5.98
CA ASN A 308 14.51 13.85 -5.04
C ASN A 308 14.16 15.25 -4.49
N THR A 309 15.17 16.06 -4.14
CA THR A 309 14.96 17.43 -3.68
C THR A 309 14.35 18.31 -4.78
N ARG A 310 14.80 18.17 -6.02
CA ARG A 310 14.23 18.87 -7.17
C ARG A 310 12.77 18.48 -7.40
N ARG A 311 12.47 17.20 -7.37
CA ARG A 311 11.09 16.69 -7.49
C ARG A 311 10.21 17.20 -6.35
N ARG A 312 10.75 17.29 -5.13
CA ARG A 312 10.04 17.84 -3.97
C ARG A 312 9.74 19.33 -4.13
N LEU A 313 10.71 20.12 -4.62
CA LEU A 313 10.51 21.54 -4.98
C LEU A 313 9.41 21.69 -6.03
N GLU A 314 9.42 20.88 -7.09
CA GLU A 314 8.39 20.91 -8.13
C GLU A 314 6.99 20.62 -7.58
N LEU A 315 6.87 19.66 -6.66
CA LEU A 315 5.57 19.29 -6.07
C LEU A 315 5.04 20.34 -5.11
N LEU A 316 5.92 20.98 -4.30
CA LEU A 316 5.50 21.89 -3.22
C LEU A 316 5.51 23.38 -3.65
N TYR A 317 6.37 23.73 -4.60
CA TYR A 317 6.61 25.11 -5.01
C TYR A 317 6.53 25.30 -6.54
N ALA A 318 5.70 24.52 -7.23
CA ALA A 318 5.53 24.59 -8.68
C ALA A 318 5.33 26.04 -9.17
N GLY A 319 6.17 26.49 -10.11
CA GLY A 319 6.13 27.85 -10.64
C GLY A 319 6.58 28.97 -9.67
N ARG A 320 6.99 28.63 -8.45
CA ARG A 320 7.42 29.58 -7.41
C ARG A 320 8.85 29.33 -6.92
N TYR A 321 9.63 28.53 -7.63
CA TYR A 321 11.04 28.33 -7.31
C TYR A 321 11.92 28.49 -8.55
N GLU A 322 13.16 28.88 -8.33
CA GLU A 322 14.22 28.93 -9.30
C GLU A 322 15.37 28.06 -8.81
N TRP A 323 15.96 27.26 -9.69
CA TRP A 323 17.08 26.38 -9.40
C TRP A 323 18.18 26.62 -10.41
N ARG A 324 19.36 27.03 -9.94
CA ARG A 324 20.55 27.17 -10.74
C ARG A 324 21.65 26.27 -10.18
N GLN A 325 22.33 25.55 -11.07
CA GLN A 325 23.43 24.67 -10.74
C GLN A 325 24.56 24.92 -11.72
N THR A 326 25.76 25.22 -11.20
CA THR A 326 26.95 25.49 -12.02
C THR A 326 28.15 24.74 -11.47
N THR A 327 29.10 24.48 -12.36
CA THR A 327 30.43 23.92 -11.99
C THR A 327 31.46 24.71 -12.79
N GLU A 328 32.15 25.63 -12.13
CA GLU A 328 33.13 26.52 -12.71
C GLU A 328 34.35 26.59 -11.81
N ASP A 329 35.54 26.65 -12.35
CA ASP A 329 36.82 26.79 -11.63
C ASP A 329 37.00 25.79 -10.47
N ASN A 330 36.61 24.54 -10.65
CA ASN A 330 36.61 23.51 -9.62
C ASN A 330 35.71 23.81 -8.41
N VAL A 331 34.75 24.70 -8.56
CA VAL A 331 33.70 24.98 -7.56
C VAL A 331 32.36 24.50 -8.09
N TYR A 332 31.67 23.69 -7.33
CA TYR A 332 30.28 23.31 -7.57
C TYR A 332 29.38 24.26 -6.78
N SER A 333 28.42 24.85 -7.43
CA SER A 333 27.47 25.80 -6.83
C SER A 333 26.04 25.41 -7.14
N ILE A 334 25.21 25.44 -6.10
CA ILE A 334 23.76 25.30 -6.21
C ILE A 334 23.12 26.54 -5.59
N GLU A 335 22.17 27.13 -6.31
CA GLU A 335 21.38 28.27 -5.88
C GLU A 335 19.90 27.93 -6.02
N VAL A 336 19.14 28.09 -4.94
CA VAL A 336 17.69 27.87 -4.90
C VAL A 336 17.01 29.11 -4.37
N THR A 337 16.10 29.67 -5.15
CA THR A 337 15.23 30.77 -4.70
C THR A 337 13.80 30.27 -4.64
N ILE A 338 13.13 30.43 -3.50
CA ILE A 338 11.72 30.09 -3.32
C ILE A 338 10.95 31.39 -3.10
N LYS A 339 9.94 31.62 -3.91
CA LYS A 339 9.01 32.75 -3.81
C LYS A 339 7.74 32.30 -3.06
N LYS A 340 7.21 33.16 -2.22
CA LYS A 340 6.03 32.89 -1.41
C LYS A 340 4.74 32.88 -2.23
#